data_0538c61223489bf0cf255f1b8825d264
#
_entry.id   0538c61223489bf0cf255f1b8825d264
#
_cell.length_a   1.000
_cell.length_b   1.000
_cell.length_c   1.000
_cell.angle_alpha   90.00
_cell.angle_beta   90.00
_cell.angle_gamma   90.00
#
_symmetry.space_group_name_H-M   'P 1'
#
loop_
_entity.id
_entity.type
_entity.pdbx_description
1 polymer ?
#
loop_
_entity_poly.entity_id
_entity_poly.type
_entity_poly.pdbx_seq_one_letter_code
_entity_poly.pdbx_strand_id
1 'polypeptide(L)'
;KIWRASDLSAPGRLYIVSTPVGNLGDMTSRAVEVLKSSGLVIAEDTRVTGGLFSHFDIHSPIISCHKFNEKSRVNEIIERLESGVNVALVSDAGTPLMSDPGYVIVNGVIEAGLDVIAVPGASALLAAAVVSGFDPARFLFYGFLEKKEGAAKKELETAGRLPYPVVIYEAPSRIVKTLELIAQVLPGRQVSVSKEITKLHERTFRGNPSEIAAKLTGDLLKGEFVIVLGPADVKAQE
;
A
#
# COMPACT_ATOMS: atom_id res chain seq x y z
N LYS A 1 -25.36 -13.53 -2.33
CA LYS A 1 -26.39 -12.45 -2.32
C LYS A 1 -25.90 -11.40 -3.30
N ILE A 2 -26.66 -11.28 -4.41
CA ILE A 2 -26.40 -10.36 -5.52
C ILE A 2 -26.65 -8.94 -5.01
N TRP A 3 -25.71 -8.03 -5.26
CA TRP A 3 -25.86 -6.60 -5.07
C TRP A 3 -27.10 -6.09 -5.80
N ARG A 4 -28.04 -5.50 -5.10
CA ARG A 4 -29.18 -4.79 -5.74
C ARG A 4 -28.77 -3.33 -6.01
N ALA A 5 -29.17 -2.84 -7.18
CA ALA A 5 -29.11 -1.42 -7.51
C ALA A 5 -29.77 -0.61 -6.38
N SER A 6 -29.11 0.47 -5.97
CA SER A 6 -29.56 1.35 -4.90
C SER A 6 -30.96 1.90 -5.15
N ASP A 7 -31.80 1.93 -4.10
CA ASP A 7 -32.94 2.84 -4.03
C ASP A 7 -32.45 4.27 -4.36
N LEU A 8 -33.08 4.93 -5.30
CA LEU A 8 -32.70 6.29 -5.76
C LEU A 8 -32.82 7.38 -4.65
N SER A 9 -33.23 6.99 -3.44
CA SER A 9 -33.33 7.84 -2.26
C SER A 9 -32.21 7.65 -1.24
N ALA A 10 -31.35 6.64 -1.41
CA ALA A 10 -30.26 6.36 -0.47
C ALA A 10 -28.96 7.05 -0.93
N PRO A 11 -28.16 7.61 0.00
CA PRO A 11 -26.84 8.14 -0.33
C PRO A 11 -25.96 7.10 -1.03
N GLY A 12 -25.08 7.56 -1.92
CA GLY A 12 -24.04 6.75 -2.51
C GLY A 12 -23.00 6.33 -1.47
N ARG A 13 -22.06 5.46 -1.88
CA ARG A 13 -21.01 4.91 -1.02
C ARG A 13 -19.63 5.24 -1.55
N LEU A 14 -18.69 5.48 -0.66
CA LEU A 14 -17.28 5.56 -1.01
C LEU A 14 -16.65 4.16 -0.96
N TYR A 15 -16.13 3.70 -2.10
CA TYR A 15 -15.41 2.43 -2.20
C TYR A 15 -13.91 2.65 -2.22
N ILE A 16 -13.18 2.02 -1.30
CA ILE A 16 -11.72 1.99 -1.29
C ILE A 16 -11.31 0.73 -2.03
N VAL A 17 -10.82 0.88 -3.26
CA VAL A 17 -10.60 -0.24 -4.18
C VAL A 17 -9.12 -0.52 -4.35
N SER A 18 -8.68 -1.71 -3.95
CA SER A 18 -7.32 -2.17 -4.19
C SER A 18 -7.10 -2.47 -5.68
N THR A 19 -5.96 -2.03 -6.20
CA THR A 19 -5.50 -2.24 -7.58
C THR A 19 -4.28 -3.17 -7.61
N PRO A 20 -3.91 -3.74 -8.76
CA PRO A 20 -2.73 -4.58 -8.88
C PRO A 20 -1.44 -3.88 -8.46
N VAL A 21 -0.50 -4.61 -7.84
CA VAL A 21 0.83 -4.09 -7.47
C VAL A 21 1.90 -4.34 -8.55
N GLY A 22 1.51 -4.92 -9.67
CA GLY A 22 2.41 -5.17 -10.81
C GLY A 22 1.94 -6.23 -11.78
N ASN A 23 0.93 -7.03 -11.41
CA ASN A 23 0.34 -8.06 -12.26
C ASN A 23 -1.17 -7.80 -12.40
N LEU A 24 -1.61 -7.50 -13.61
CA LEU A 24 -3.04 -7.24 -13.88
C LEU A 24 -3.96 -8.42 -13.51
N GLY A 25 -3.40 -9.65 -13.48
CA GLY A 25 -4.13 -10.84 -13.01
C GLY A 25 -4.54 -10.81 -11.53
N ASP A 26 -3.95 -9.91 -10.72
CA ASP A 26 -4.31 -9.73 -9.32
C ASP A 26 -5.52 -8.81 -9.12
N MET A 27 -6.08 -8.26 -10.20
CA MET A 27 -7.30 -7.46 -10.14
C MET A 27 -8.51 -8.35 -9.85
N THR A 28 -9.23 -8.06 -8.78
CA THR A 28 -10.42 -8.88 -8.46
C THR A 28 -11.61 -8.52 -9.35
N SER A 29 -12.47 -9.51 -9.68
CA SER A 29 -13.70 -9.28 -10.43
C SER A 29 -14.61 -8.24 -9.76
N ARG A 30 -14.70 -8.29 -8.41
CA ARG A 30 -15.46 -7.32 -7.64
C ARG A 30 -14.89 -5.90 -7.76
N ALA A 31 -13.57 -5.72 -7.80
CA ALA A 31 -12.97 -4.41 -8.01
C ALA A 31 -13.34 -3.84 -9.39
N VAL A 32 -13.29 -4.67 -10.44
CA VAL A 32 -13.71 -4.26 -11.80
C VAL A 32 -15.19 -3.87 -11.82
N GLU A 33 -16.08 -4.67 -11.22
CA GLU A 33 -17.52 -4.39 -11.15
C GLU A 33 -17.81 -3.07 -10.41
N VAL A 34 -17.17 -2.85 -9.26
CA VAL A 34 -17.31 -1.62 -8.48
C VAL A 34 -16.83 -0.42 -9.27
N LEU A 35 -15.65 -0.49 -9.90
CA LEU A 35 -15.13 0.61 -10.72
C LEU A 35 -16.03 0.91 -11.92
N LYS A 36 -16.57 -0.11 -12.60
CA LYS A 36 -17.53 0.07 -13.72
C LYS A 36 -18.84 0.71 -13.28
N SER A 37 -19.30 0.44 -12.06
CA SER A 37 -20.56 0.96 -11.53
C SER A 37 -20.43 2.27 -10.76
N SER A 38 -19.23 2.77 -10.54
CA SER A 38 -18.99 4.04 -9.85
C SER A 38 -19.24 5.22 -10.80
N GLY A 39 -20.00 6.21 -10.34
CA GLY A 39 -20.24 7.44 -11.09
C GLY A 39 -19.04 8.38 -11.12
N LEU A 40 -18.07 8.15 -10.24
CA LEU A 40 -16.80 8.88 -10.18
C LEU A 40 -15.71 7.98 -9.59
N VAL A 41 -14.50 8.07 -10.16
CA VAL A 41 -13.30 7.43 -9.59
C VAL A 41 -12.27 8.51 -9.26
N ILE A 42 -11.75 8.44 -8.05
CA ILE A 42 -10.69 9.30 -7.52
C ILE A 42 -9.40 8.52 -7.62
N ALA A 43 -8.40 9.06 -8.30
CA ALA A 43 -7.11 8.42 -8.55
C ALA A 43 -5.95 9.33 -8.15
N GLU A 44 -4.85 8.75 -7.70
CA GLU A 44 -3.61 9.49 -7.41
C GLU A 44 -3.01 10.05 -8.71
N ASP A 45 -2.72 9.17 -9.68
CA ASP A 45 -2.33 9.53 -11.04
C ASP A 45 -3.37 9.00 -12.05
N THR A 46 -4.09 9.92 -12.70
CA THR A 46 -5.13 9.59 -13.68
C THR A 46 -4.60 8.87 -14.92
N ARG A 47 -3.29 8.99 -15.22
CA ARG A 47 -2.64 8.31 -16.35
C ARG A 47 -2.44 6.83 -16.06
N VAL A 48 -1.98 6.52 -14.85
CA VAL A 48 -1.82 5.13 -14.37
C VAL A 48 -3.17 4.44 -14.33
N THR A 49 -4.14 5.07 -13.67
CA THR A 49 -5.52 4.56 -13.59
C THR A 49 -6.17 4.43 -14.98
N GLY A 50 -5.91 5.37 -15.90
CA GLY A 50 -6.41 5.30 -17.29
C GLY A 50 -5.88 4.09 -18.04
N GLY A 51 -4.62 3.70 -17.82
CA GLY A 51 -4.06 2.46 -18.36
C GLY A 51 -4.76 1.20 -17.83
N LEU A 52 -5.02 1.15 -16.51
CA LEU A 52 -5.77 0.07 -15.89
C LEU A 52 -7.20 0.00 -16.45
N PHE A 53 -7.88 1.13 -16.57
CA PHE A 53 -9.24 1.24 -17.08
C PHE A 53 -9.36 0.75 -18.52
N SER A 54 -8.40 1.13 -19.38
CA SER A 54 -8.35 0.66 -20.76
C SER A 54 -8.23 -0.86 -20.85
N HIS A 55 -7.43 -1.48 -19.96
CA HIS A 55 -7.27 -2.92 -19.95
C HIS A 55 -8.53 -3.68 -19.53
N PHE A 56 -9.29 -3.16 -18.56
CA PHE A 56 -10.50 -3.81 -18.03
C PHE A 56 -11.80 -3.29 -18.64
N ASP A 57 -11.73 -2.46 -19.67
CA ASP A 57 -12.90 -1.84 -20.33
C ASP A 57 -13.80 -1.12 -19.30
N ILE A 58 -13.19 -0.22 -18.50
CA ILE A 58 -13.86 0.62 -17.52
C ILE A 58 -13.95 2.03 -18.08
N HIS A 59 -15.15 2.63 -18.04
CA HIS A 59 -15.43 3.95 -18.64
C HIS A 59 -15.86 5.01 -17.63
N SER A 60 -15.74 4.73 -16.34
CA SER A 60 -16.11 5.66 -15.27
C SER A 60 -15.24 6.91 -15.31
N PRO A 61 -15.82 8.11 -15.06
CA PRO A 61 -15.06 9.36 -14.99
C PRO A 61 -13.97 9.29 -13.91
N ILE A 62 -12.80 9.83 -14.23
CA ILE A 62 -11.65 9.85 -13.29
C ILE A 62 -11.29 11.30 -12.97
N ILE A 63 -11.09 11.60 -11.69
CA ILE A 63 -10.48 12.85 -11.22
C ILE A 63 -9.21 12.56 -10.44
N SER A 64 -8.24 13.49 -10.50
CA SER A 64 -7.03 13.35 -9.71
C SER A 64 -7.25 13.83 -8.28
N CYS A 65 -6.73 13.04 -7.33
CA CYS A 65 -6.63 13.43 -5.94
C CYS A 65 -5.28 12.97 -5.38
N HIS A 66 -4.46 13.92 -5.03
CA HIS A 66 -3.14 13.73 -4.47
C HIS A 66 -3.00 14.53 -3.17
N LYS A 67 -1.97 14.26 -2.41
CA LYS A 67 -1.70 14.83 -1.09
C LYS A 67 -1.89 16.36 -0.97
N PHE A 68 -1.76 17.11 -2.06
CA PHE A 68 -1.87 18.57 -2.04
C PHE A 68 -3.28 19.09 -2.34
N ASN A 69 -4.20 18.28 -2.89
CA ASN A 69 -5.55 18.72 -3.24
C ASN A 69 -6.68 17.95 -2.51
N GLU A 70 -6.36 16.93 -1.70
CA GLU A 70 -7.35 16.13 -0.97
C GLU A 70 -8.38 17.00 -0.23
N LYS A 71 -7.91 17.98 0.56
CA LYS A 71 -8.80 18.85 1.37
C LYS A 71 -9.83 19.59 0.55
N SER A 72 -9.46 20.05 -0.65
CA SER A 72 -10.39 20.78 -1.53
C SER A 72 -11.40 19.87 -2.22
N ARG A 73 -11.14 18.55 -2.26
CA ARG A 73 -12.01 17.55 -2.89
C ARG A 73 -13.06 16.98 -1.94
N VAL A 74 -12.88 17.06 -0.62
CA VAL A 74 -13.78 16.43 0.36
C VAL A 74 -15.22 16.83 0.15
N ASN A 75 -15.51 18.13 0.06
CA ASN A 75 -16.88 18.63 -0.08
C ASN A 75 -17.52 18.16 -1.41
N GLU A 76 -16.80 18.23 -2.53
CA GLU A 76 -17.27 17.73 -3.83
C GLU A 76 -17.66 16.24 -3.75
N ILE A 77 -16.86 15.45 -3.04
CA ILE A 77 -17.12 14.02 -2.90
C ILE A 77 -18.34 13.76 -2.02
N ILE A 78 -18.46 14.46 -0.91
CA ILE A 78 -19.63 14.36 -0.01
C ILE A 78 -20.92 14.72 -0.76
N GLU A 79 -20.96 15.84 -1.48
CA GLU A 79 -22.12 16.26 -2.27
C GLU A 79 -22.54 15.20 -3.30
N ARG A 80 -21.56 14.55 -3.96
CA ARG A 80 -21.85 13.45 -4.91
C ARG A 80 -22.44 12.23 -4.21
N LEU A 81 -21.87 11.84 -3.07
CA LEU A 81 -22.39 10.72 -2.28
C LEU A 81 -23.79 11.00 -1.77
N GLU A 82 -24.07 12.20 -1.26
CA GLU A 82 -25.40 12.64 -0.79
C GLU A 82 -26.44 12.65 -1.94
N SER A 83 -25.99 12.93 -3.16
CA SER A 83 -26.86 12.85 -4.35
C SER A 83 -27.10 11.41 -4.87
N GLY A 84 -26.63 10.37 -4.14
CA GLY A 84 -26.80 8.97 -4.49
C GLY A 84 -25.74 8.41 -5.45
N VAL A 85 -24.70 9.18 -5.77
CA VAL A 85 -23.61 8.74 -6.66
C VAL A 85 -22.59 7.94 -5.90
N ASN A 86 -22.31 6.70 -6.33
CA ASN A 86 -21.20 5.92 -5.81
C ASN A 86 -19.86 6.47 -6.29
N VAL A 87 -18.90 6.60 -5.38
CA VAL A 87 -17.53 7.07 -5.66
C VAL A 87 -16.55 5.98 -5.30
N ALA A 88 -15.55 5.73 -6.14
CA ALA A 88 -14.43 4.84 -5.82
C ALA A 88 -13.13 5.63 -5.65
N LEU A 89 -12.27 5.20 -4.73
CA LEU A 89 -10.93 5.72 -4.53
C LEU A 89 -9.92 4.60 -4.80
N VAL A 90 -8.95 4.89 -5.67
CA VAL A 90 -7.85 4.00 -6.03
C VAL A 90 -6.51 4.70 -5.81
N SER A 91 -5.46 3.94 -5.50
CA SER A 91 -4.06 4.37 -5.61
C SER A 91 -3.42 3.84 -6.88
N ASP A 92 -2.21 4.27 -7.18
CA ASP A 92 -1.48 3.82 -8.37
C ASP A 92 -1.19 2.32 -8.34
N ALA A 93 -1.00 1.74 -7.14
CA ALA A 93 -0.77 0.31 -6.96
C ALA A 93 -1.16 -0.16 -5.56
N GLY A 94 -1.81 -1.32 -5.47
CA GLY A 94 -2.14 -1.97 -4.20
C GLY A 94 -3.36 -1.37 -3.49
N THR A 95 -3.32 -1.41 -2.16
CA THR A 95 -4.42 -0.96 -1.30
C THR A 95 -4.27 0.51 -0.98
N PRO A 96 -5.24 1.38 -1.35
CA PRO A 96 -5.18 2.81 -1.07
C PRO A 96 -4.99 3.10 0.43
N LEU A 97 -4.48 4.28 0.77
CA LEU A 97 -4.16 4.77 2.12
C LEU A 97 -2.92 4.09 2.78
N MET A 98 -2.43 3.00 2.24
CA MET A 98 -1.26 2.30 2.80
C MET A 98 0.04 2.91 2.28
N SER A 99 0.43 4.05 2.84
CA SER A 99 1.49 4.98 2.40
C SER A 99 1.09 5.87 1.21
N ASP A 100 -0.18 5.84 0.84
CA ASP A 100 -0.79 6.58 -0.27
C ASP A 100 -1.76 7.67 0.24
N PRO A 101 -2.15 8.65 -0.60
CA PRO A 101 -3.19 9.63 -0.27
C PRO A 101 -4.57 8.97 -0.10
N GLY A 102 -5.53 9.71 0.46
CA GLY A 102 -6.93 9.29 0.61
C GLY A 102 -7.47 9.38 2.04
N TYR A 103 -6.60 9.47 3.05
CA TYR A 103 -7.02 9.51 4.45
C TYR A 103 -7.98 10.69 4.76
N VAL A 104 -7.69 11.88 4.23
CA VAL A 104 -8.50 13.09 4.47
C VAL A 104 -9.90 12.94 3.87
N ILE A 105 -10.00 12.30 2.69
CA ILE A 105 -11.29 12.00 2.03
C ILE A 105 -12.08 11.00 2.85
N VAL A 106 -11.47 9.88 3.20
CA VAL A 106 -12.12 8.81 3.98
C VAL A 106 -12.65 9.36 5.30
N ASN A 107 -11.82 10.12 6.01
CA ASN A 107 -12.21 10.71 7.29
C ASN A 107 -13.38 11.70 7.13
N GLY A 108 -13.33 12.59 6.12
CA GLY A 108 -14.41 13.55 5.85
C GLY A 108 -15.74 12.85 5.50
N VAL A 109 -15.69 11.75 4.73
CA VAL A 109 -16.89 10.96 4.40
C VAL A 109 -17.48 10.29 5.66
N ILE A 110 -16.62 9.74 6.53
CA ILE A 110 -17.05 9.15 7.80
C ILE A 110 -17.66 10.22 8.73
N GLU A 111 -17.04 11.39 8.84
CA GLU A 111 -17.55 12.51 9.65
C GLU A 111 -18.91 13.04 9.13
N ALA A 112 -19.15 12.94 7.82
CA ALA A 112 -20.45 13.24 7.20
C ALA A 112 -21.51 12.14 7.44
N GLY A 113 -21.18 11.03 8.12
CA GLY A 113 -22.10 9.93 8.38
C GLY A 113 -22.40 9.05 7.17
N LEU A 114 -21.54 9.09 6.14
CA LEU A 114 -21.71 8.33 4.91
C LEU A 114 -20.90 7.01 4.92
N ASP A 115 -21.35 6.03 4.15
CA ASP A 115 -20.75 4.69 4.10
C ASP A 115 -19.39 4.68 3.37
N VAL A 116 -18.40 4.06 4.00
CA VAL A 116 -17.10 3.72 3.39
C VAL A 116 -16.96 2.21 3.34
N ILE A 117 -16.72 1.67 2.15
CA ILE A 117 -16.67 0.21 1.88
C ILE A 117 -15.31 -0.17 1.33
N ALA A 118 -14.62 -1.09 1.97
CA ALA A 118 -13.40 -1.68 1.44
C ALA A 118 -13.68 -2.73 0.37
N VAL A 119 -12.97 -2.64 -0.75
CA VAL A 119 -12.91 -3.67 -1.80
C VAL A 119 -11.51 -4.27 -1.76
N PRO A 120 -11.32 -5.40 -1.07
CA PRO A 120 -10.01 -6.01 -0.87
C PRO A 120 -9.40 -6.49 -2.19
N GLY A 121 -8.08 -6.51 -2.22
CA GLY A 121 -7.31 -6.96 -3.36
C GLY A 121 -5.81 -7.04 -3.05
N ALA A 122 -4.98 -6.78 -4.04
CA ALA A 122 -3.54 -6.88 -3.92
C ALA A 122 -2.96 -5.91 -2.86
N SER A 123 -1.93 -6.39 -2.15
CA SER A 123 -1.23 -5.62 -1.14
C SER A 123 0.23 -6.09 -1.04
N ALA A 124 1.18 -5.22 -1.40
CA ALA A 124 2.59 -5.54 -1.37
C ALA A 124 3.09 -5.87 0.05
N LEU A 125 2.56 -5.18 1.08
CA LEU A 125 2.93 -5.45 2.47
C LEU A 125 2.54 -6.86 2.91
N LEU A 126 1.32 -7.31 2.59
CA LEU A 126 0.86 -8.65 2.95
C LEU A 126 1.59 -9.72 2.15
N ALA A 127 1.80 -9.50 0.83
CA ALA A 127 2.57 -10.41 0.00
C ALA A 127 4.00 -10.59 0.53
N ALA A 128 4.69 -9.50 0.90
CA ALA A 128 6.02 -9.57 1.49
C ALA A 128 6.02 -10.28 2.85
N ALA A 129 5.04 -9.99 3.71
CA ALA A 129 4.95 -10.58 5.05
C ALA A 129 4.81 -12.11 4.99
N VAL A 130 3.91 -12.62 4.13
CA VAL A 130 3.66 -14.09 4.05
C VAL A 130 4.81 -14.88 3.43
N VAL A 131 5.65 -14.25 2.59
CA VAL A 131 6.83 -14.90 2.00
C VAL A 131 8.13 -14.60 2.78
N SER A 132 8.07 -13.83 3.86
CA SER A 132 9.26 -13.38 4.59
C SER A 132 10.04 -14.52 5.27
N GLY A 133 9.33 -15.58 5.70
CA GLY A 133 9.87 -16.64 6.56
C GLY A 133 9.79 -16.32 8.05
N PHE A 134 9.22 -15.17 8.43
CA PHE A 134 8.87 -14.81 9.81
C PHE A 134 7.37 -15.06 10.05
N ASP A 135 6.97 -15.28 11.30
CA ASP A 135 5.55 -15.46 11.65
C ASP A 135 4.76 -14.17 11.38
N PRO A 136 3.82 -14.16 10.40
CA PRO A 136 3.05 -12.97 10.06
C PRO A 136 1.75 -12.83 10.87
N ALA A 137 1.52 -13.66 11.88
CA ALA A 137 0.31 -13.59 12.71
C ALA A 137 0.17 -12.24 13.45
N ARG A 138 1.31 -11.59 13.73
CA ARG A 138 1.40 -10.23 14.27
C ARG A 138 2.55 -9.53 13.58
N PHE A 139 2.33 -8.33 13.06
CA PHE A 139 3.39 -7.49 12.51
C PHE A 139 3.02 -6.02 12.62
N LEU A 140 4.00 -5.15 12.54
CA LEU A 140 3.82 -3.72 12.39
C LEU A 140 4.08 -3.33 10.93
N PHE A 141 3.15 -2.62 10.30
CA PHE A 141 3.43 -1.89 9.06
C PHE A 141 3.93 -0.49 9.41
N TYR A 142 5.17 -0.21 9.04
CA TYR A 142 5.79 1.07 9.34
C TYR A 142 5.64 2.10 8.20
N GLY A 143 5.49 1.63 6.96
CA GLY A 143 5.57 2.47 5.77
C GLY A 143 7.03 2.76 5.40
N PHE A 144 7.33 3.99 4.97
CA PHE A 144 8.71 4.42 4.65
C PHE A 144 9.41 5.01 5.87
N LEU A 145 10.66 4.63 6.07
CA LEU A 145 11.51 5.29 7.07
C LEU A 145 11.81 6.74 6.68
N GLU A 146 12.02 7.57 7.68
CA GLU A 146 12.41 8.96 7.49
C GLU A 146 13.67 9.08 6.60
N LYS A 147 13.71 10.17 5.79
CA LYS A 147 14.83 10.39 4.85
C LYS A 147 16.13 10.77 5.55
N LYS A 148 16.04 11.45 6.70
CA LYS A 148 17.21 11.85 7.51
C LYS A 148 17.71 10.63 8.27
N GLU A 149 18.97 10.24 8.08
CA GLU A 149 19.59 9.06 8.66
C GLU A 149 19.43 8.99 10.19
N GLY A 150 19.64 10.10 10.91
CA GLY A 150 19.48 10.13 12.37
C GLY A 150 18.02 9.89 12.84
N ALA A 151 17.03 10.28 12.04
CA ALA A 151 15.63 9.98 12.32
C ALA A 151 15.32 8.51 12.00
N ALA A 152 15.73 8.03 10.83
CA ALA A 152 15.58 6.63 10.44
C ALA A 152 16.25 5.67 11.46
N LYS A 153 17.40 6.06 12.01
CA LYS A 153 18.09 5.29 13.08
C LYS A 153 17.21 5.14 14.31
N LYS A 154 16.61 6.23 14.80
CA LYS A 154 15.70 6.21 15.97
C LYS A 154 14.45 5.36 15.71
N GLU A 155 13.91 5.42 14.51
CA GLU A 155 12.78 4.59 14.09
C GLU A 155 13.15 3.11 14.10
N LEU A 156 14.31 2.75 13.55
CA LEU A 156 14.82 1.37 13.56
C LEU A 156 15.11 0.88 14.98
N GLU A 157 15.69 1.71 15.86
CA GLU A 157 15.90 1.38 17.28
C GLU A 157 14.56 1.05 17.98
N THR A 158 13.49 1.79 17.65
CA THR A 158 12.15 1.56 18.19
C THR A 158 11.54 0.30 17.62
N ALA A 159 11.53 0.17 16.28
CA ALA A 159 11.01 -1.00 15.57
C ALA A 159 11.76 -2.30 15.97
N GLY A 160 13.07 -2.18 16.19
CA GLY A 160 13.92 -3.29 16.57
C GLY A 160 13.65 -3.90 17.95
N ARG A 161 12.91 -3.23 18.82
CA ARG A 161 12.48 -3.76 20.13
C ARG A 161 11.24 -4.62 20.08
N LEU A 162 10.53 -4.62 18.93
CA LEU A 162 9.28 -5.31 18.80
C LEU A 162 9.47 -6.83 18.70
N PRO A 163 8.66 -7.64 19.43
CA PRO A 163 8.74 -9.10 19.41
C PRO A 163 8.02 -9.72 18.20
N TYR A 164 7.73 -8.92 17.17
CA TYR A 164 7.07 -9.33 15.94
C TYR A 164 7.69 -8.62 14.73
N PRO A 165 7.51 -9.14 13.51
CA PRO A 165 8.07 -8.54 12.30
C PRO A 165 7.60 -7.11 12.06
N VAL A 166 8.44 -6.33 11.38
CA VAL A 166 8.11 -4.97 10.94
C VAL A 166 8.26 -4.88 9.42
N VAL A 167 7.20 -4.46 8.74
CA VAL A 167 7.18 -4.30 7.29
C VAL A 167 7.47 -2.84 6.93
N ILE A 168 8.47 -2.63 6.09
CA ILE A 168 8.97 -1.32 5.67
C ILE A 168 8.98 -1.27 4.14
N TYR A 169 8.42 -0.21 3.56
CA TYR A 169 8.59 0.09 2.14
C TYR A 169 9.89 0.84 1.90
N GLU A 170 10.58 0.55 0.81
CA GLU A 170 11.81 1.26 0.51
C GLU A 170 12.02 1.53 -0.97
N ALA A 171 12.54 2.71 -1.26
CA ALA A 171 12.86 3.14 -2.60
C ALA A 171 14.15 2.49 -3.12
N PRO A 172 14.28 2.21 -4.43
CA PRO A 172 15.47 1.59 -5.01
C PRO A 172 16.76 2.38 -4.76
N SER A 173 16.67 3.70 -4.71
CA SER A 173 17.82 4.57 -4.43
C SER A 173 18.31 4.53 -2.98
N ARG A 174 17.53 3.95 -2.07
CA ARG A 174 17.81 3.92 -0.61
C ARG A 174 18.06 2.52 -0.08
N ILE A 175 17.61 1.47 -0.76
CA ILE A 175 17.57 0.09 -0.26
C ILE A 175 18.92 -0.37 0.34
N VAL A 176 20.04 -0.12 -0.34
CA VAL A 176 21.37 -0.52 0.15
C VAL A 176 21.70 0.20 1.46
N LYS A 177 21.56 1.53 1.48
CA LYS A 177 21.83 2.34 2.68
C LYS A 177 20.93 1.94 3.86
N THR A 178 19.66 1.64 3.59
CA THR A 178 18.72 1.21 4.63
C THR A 178 19.12 -0.15 5.20
N LEU A 179 19.55 -1.10 4.37
CA LEU A 179 20.04 -2.40 4.84
C LEU A 179 21.34 -2.28 5.65
N GLU A 180 22.27 -1.43 5.21
CA GLU A 180 23.50 -1.14 5.98
C GLU A 180 23.18 -0.48 7.33
N LEU A 181 22.21 0.45 7.35
CA LEU A 181 21.74 1.08 8.59
C LEU A 181 21.10 0.07 9.54
N ILE A 182 20.26 -0.85 9.01
CA ILE A 182 19.68 -1.95 9.80
C ILE A 182 20.79 -2.81 10.42
N ALA A 183 21.79 -3.19 9.62
CA ALA A 183 22.92 -4.00 10.13
C ALA A 183 23.70 -3.28 11.25
N GLN A 184 23.88 -1.97 11.14
CA GLN A 184 24.57 -1.15 12.13
C GLN A 184 23.75 -0.98 13.43
N VAL A 185 22.46 -0.70 13.30
CA VAL A 185 21.57 -0.36 14.44
C VAL A 185 21.08 -1.61 15.15
N LEU A 186 20.88 -2.69 14.43
CA LEU A 186 20.31 -3.94 14.91
C LEU A 186 21.24 -5.12 14.54
N PRO A 187 22.44 -5.19 15.11
CA PRO A 187 23.40 -6.24 14.78
C PRO A 187 22.79 -7.64 15.03
N GLY A 188 23.03 -8.57 14.09
CA GLY A 188 22.49 -9.93 14.14
C GLY A 188 21.03 -10.09 13.67
N ARG A 189 20.29 -8.98 13.46
CA ARG A 189 18.91 -9.03 13.00
C ARG A 189 18.80 -9.59 11.57
N GLN A 190 17.90 -10.53 11.39
CA GLN A 190 17.58 -11.08 10.07
C GLN A 190 16.52 -10.24 9.38
N VAL A 191 16.60 -10.15 8.06
CA VAL A 191 15.59 -9.48 7.22
C VAL A 191 15.17 -10.36 6.05
N SER A 192 13.98 -10.08 5.54
CA SER A 192 13.55 -10.51 4.22
C SER A 192 13.37 -9.27 3.34
N VAL A 193 13.88 -9.30 2.13
CA VAL A 193 13.77 -8.21 1.16
C VAL A 193 13.09 -8.75 -0.09
N SER A 194 11.86 -8.36 -0.31
CA SER A 194 11.11 -8.68 -1.52
C SER A 194 11.23 -7.54 -2.52
N LYS A 195 11.54 -7.88 -3.76
CA LYS A 195 11.73 -6.98 -4.89
C LYS A 195 10.72 -7.31 -5.98
N GLU A 196 10.10 -6.26 -6.56
CA GLU A 196 9.22 -6.40 -7.74
C GLU A 196 8.12 -7.47 -7.56
N ILE A 197 7.46 -7.45 -6.40
CA ILE A 197 6.38 -8.39 -6.03
C ILE A 197 5.33 -8.43 -7.15
N THR A 198 4.92 -9.63 -7.54
CA THR A 198 3.98 -9.97 -8.63
C THR A 198 4.48 -9.69 -10.06
N LYS A 199 5.65 -9.06 -10.24
CA LYS A 199 6.21 -8.71 -11.55
C LYS A 199 7.15 -9.81 -12.07
N LEU A 200 7.54 -9.70 -13.35
CA LEU A 200 8.39 -10.69 -14.04
C LEU A 200 9.72 -10.96 -13.32
N HIS A 201 10.27 -9.95 -12.65
CA HIS A 201 11.55 -10.04 -11.96
C HIS A 201 11.42 -10.11 -10.44
N GLU A 202 10.30 -10.63 -9.97
CA GLU A 202 10.07 -10.84 -8.54
C GLU A 202 11.17 -11.69 -7.91
N ARG A 203 11.72 -11.22 -6.79
CA ARG A 203 12.71 -11.97 -5.99
C ARG A 203 12.55 -11.63 -4.51
N THR A 204 12.80 -12.64 -3.67
CA THR A 204 12.88 -12.45 -2.22
C THR A 204 14.23 -12.95 -1.71
N PHE A 205 14.98 -12.07 -1.07
CA PHE A 205 16.24 -12.35 -0.39
C PHE A 205 15.98 -12.46 1.11
N ARG A 206 16.62 -13.40 1.79
CA ARG A 206 16.50 -13.59 3.24
C ARG A 206 17.87 -13.77 3.85
N GLY A 207 18.09 -13.24 5.07
CA GLY A 207 19.33 -13.37 5.80
C GLY A 207 19.83 -12.09 6.43
N ASN A 208 21.15 -11.97 6.56
CA ASN A 208 21.81 -10.80 7.12
C ASN A 208 21.66 -9.58 6.19
N PRO A 209 21.27 -8.40 6.70
CA PRO A 209 21.04 -7.21 5.87
C PRO A 209 22.30 -6.76 5.11
N SER A 210 23.50 -6.86 5.67
CA SER A 210 24.74 -6.50 4.97
C SER A 210 25.05 -7.45 3.80
N GLU A 211 24.78 -8.76 3.97
CA GLU A 211 24.98 -9.74 2.89
C GLU A 211 24.00 -9.52 1.75
N ILE A 212 22.76 -9.14 2.07
CA ILE A 212 21.76 -8.80 1.06
C ILE A 212 22.14 -7.50 0.34
N ALA A 213 22.57 -6.47 1.09
CA ALA A 213 23.04 -5.21 0.52
C ALA A 213 24.16 -5.43 -0.51
N ALA A 214 25.14 -6.29 -0.19
CA ALA A 214 26.25 -6.63 -1.09
C ALA A 214 25.81 -7.36 -2.38
N LYS A 215 24.68 -8.07 -2.34
CA LYS A 215 24.10 -8.77 -3.52
C LYS A 215 23.27 -7.84 -4.43
N LEU A 216 22.77 -6.75 -3.88
CA LEU A 216 21.93 -5.80 -4.62
C LEU A 216 22.81 -4.86 -5.46
N THR A 217 23.10 -5.27 -6.70
CA THR A 217 23.93 -4.52 -7.66
C THR A 217 23.27 -4.48 -9.04
N GLY A 218 23.63 -3.50 -9.86
CA GLY A 218 23.14 -3.38 -11.24
C GLY A 218 21.61 -3.42 -11.34
N ASP A 219 21.08 -4.34 -12.14
CA ASP A 219 19.62 -4.47 -12.35
C ASP A 219 18.86 -4.93 -11.09
N LEU A 220 19.54 -5.52 -10.11
CA LEU A 220 18.91 -5.85 -8.84
C LEU A 220 18.57 -4.62 -7.98
N LEU A 221 19.11 -3.45 -8.28
CA LEU A 221 18.77 -2.18 -7.63
C LEU A 221 17.54 -1.49 -8.21
N LYS A 222 17.01 -1.97 -9.34
CA LYS A 222 15.83 -1.37 -9.98
C LYS A 222 14.55 -1.95 -9.40
N GLY A 223 13.48 -1.15 -9.44
CA GLY A 223 12.13 -1.59 -9.05
C GLY A 223 11.76 -1.22 -7.62
N GLU A 224 10.75 -1.85 -7.07
CA GLU A 224 10.16 -1.55 -5.77
C GLU A 224 10.56 -2.60 -4.74
N PHE A 225 10.77 -2.16 -3.50
CA PHE A 225 11.26 -3.02 -2.43
C PHE A 225 10.36 -2.98 -1.20
N VAL A 226 10.17 -4.15 -0.61
CA VAL A 226 9.57 -4.30 0.71
C VAL A 226 10.55 -5.05 1.61
N ILE A 227 10.92 -4.44 2.72
CA ILE A 227 11.76 -5.05 3.76
C ILE A 227 10.84 -5.58 4.85
N VAL A 228 11.02 -6.82 5.26
CA VAL A 228 10.44 -7.35 6.49
C VAL A 228 11.59 -7.57 7.48
N LEU A 229 11.65 -6.73 8.50
CA LEU A 229 12.57 -6.86 9.62
C LEU A 229 12.05 -7.98 10.53
N GLY A 230 12.87 -8.98 10.81
CA GLY A 230 12.49 -10.07 11.71
C GLY A 230 12.22 -9.59 13.15
N PRO A 231 11.57 -10.39 13.99
CA PRO A 231 11.27 -10.02 15.37
C PRO A 231 12.54 -9.88 16.23
N ALA A 232 12.45 -9.17 17.35
CA ALA A 232 13.50 -9.19 18.36
C ALA A 232 13.65 -10.61 18.94
N ASP A 233 14.89 -11.05 19.15
CA ASP A 233 15.12 -12.28 19.91
C ASP A 233 14.71 -12.05 21.35
N VAL A 234 13.60 -12.66 21.75
CA VAL A 234 13.05 -12.56 23.11
C VAL A 234 14.03 -13.12 24.16
N LYS A 235 14.95 -14.00 23.73
CA LYS A 235 15.95 -14.63 24.62
C LYS A 235 17.13 -13.75 25.01
N ALA A 236 17.27 -12.56 24.44
CA ALA A 236 18.39 -11.64 24.76
C ALA A 236 18.03 -10.57 25.81
N GLN A 237 16.83 -10.65 26.40
CA GLN A 237 16.33 -9.67 27.38
C GLN A 237 16.12 -10.25 28.79
N GLU A 238 16.49 -11.52 29.02
CA GLU A 238 16.65 -12.13 30.33
C GLU A 238 18.15 -12.15 30.71
#